data_c8cd2b612e3919fd5de02db136ecdf16
#
_entry.id   c8cd2b612e3919fd5de02db136ecdf16
#
_cell.length_a   1.000
_cell.length_b   1.000
_cell.length_c   1.000
_cell.angle_alpha   90.00
_cell.angle_beta   90.00
_cell.angle_gamma   90.00
#
_symmetry.space_group_name_H-M   'P 1'
#
loop_
_entity.id
_entity.type
_entity.pdbx_description
1 polymer ?
#
loop_
_entity_poly.entity_id
_entity_poly.type
_entity_poly.pdbx_seq_one_letter_code
_entity_poly.pdbx_strand_id
1 'polypeptide(L)'
;QKKYLEEQEALFGTDHIYGVDLFNEVEAPSWDPETLADMSRCVYESIAATDHDAVWLQMGWMFYYDRKHWTPENIKAYLTAVPPGRVVLLDYYLENTLVWKHTESFYGQPYILCYLGNFGGNTRLSGHFRQTSERIDDTFQNGGDNCTGIGSTLEGFGVNQFMFEYVLDRAWNTGISDNEWIDRLADRRTGKADDSARKVWRSLCD
;
A
#
# COMPACT_ATOMS: atom_id res chain seq x y z
N GLN A 1 4.43 5.35 -25.06
CA GLN A 1 4.73 5.64 -23.65
C GLN A 1 5.89 6.65 -23.55
N LYS A 2 7.10 6.39 -24.12
CA LYS A 2 8.27 7.26 -24.05
C LYS A 2 7.97 8.73 -24.38
N LYS A 3 7.38 9.00 -25.55
CA LYS A 3 7.04 10.38 -25.96
C LYS A 3 6.11 11.09 -24.98
N TYR A 4 5.16 10.36 -24.38
CA TYR A 4 4.27 10.92 -23.36
C TYR A 4 5.05 11.33 -22.09
N LEU A 5 5.96 10.49 -21.63
CA LEU A 5 6.79 10.78 -20.46
C LEU A 5 7.76 11.94 -20.71
N GLU A 6 8.37 12.01 -21.90
CA GLU A 6 9.24 13.14 -22.30
C GLU A 6 8.48 14.47 -22.28
N GLU A 7 7.25 14.51 -22.79
CA GLU A 7 6.42 15.72 -22.77
C GLU A 7 5.95 16.06 -21.33
N GLN A 8 5.61 15.06 -20.53
CA GLN A 8 5.24 15.26 -19.13
C GLN A 8 6.40 15.85 -18.33
N GLU A 9 7.59 15.30 -18.47
CA GLU A 9 8.80 15.80 -17.81
C GLU A 9 9.15 17.22 -18.24
N ALA A 10 9.05 17.51 -19.53
CA ALA A 10 9.32 18.85 -20.08
C ALA A 10 8.34 19.91 -19.54
N LEU A 11 7.08 19.55 -19.28
CA LEU A 11 6.04 20.48 -18.83
C LEU A 11 5.98 20.63 -17.32
N PHE A 12 6.20 19.55 -16.55
CA PHE A 12 5.93 19.49 -15.12
C PHE A 12 7.15 19.11 -14.28
N GLY A 13 8.25 18.68 -14.90
CA GLY A 13 9.36 18.05 -14.21
C GLY A 13 9.04 16.61 -13.80
N THR A 14 9.90 16.02 -12.97
CA THR A 14 9.73 14.66 -12.47
C THR A 14 10.20 14.51 -11.02
N ASP A 15 9.48 13.69 -10.25
CA ASP A 15 9.91 13.18 -8.93
C ASP A 15 10.46 11.75 -9.04
N HIS A 16 10.69 11.28 -10.26
CA HIS A 16 11.19 9.93 -10.58
C HIS A 16 10.26 8.78 -10.21
N ILE A 17 9.00 9.05 -9.82
CA ILE A 17 8.03 8.02 -9.42
C ILE A 17 6.90 7.96 -10.44
N TYR A 18 6.71 6.79 -11.06
CA TYR A 18 5.74 6.58 -12.12
C TYR A 18 4.77 5.48 -11.77
N GLY A 19 3.47 5.82 -11.61
CA GLY A 19 2.41 4.86 -11.41
C GLY A 19 2.01 4.19 -12.72
N VAL A 20 2.18 2.88 -12.81
CA VAL A 20 1.70 2.07 -13.94
C VAL A 20 1.10 0.79 -13.40
N ASP A 21 -0.19 0.57 -13.67
CA ASP A 21 -0.88 -0.65 -13.32
C ASP A 21 -1.07 -1.52 -14.57
N LEU A 22 -0.19 -2.48 -14.72
CA LEU A 22 -0.31 -3.50 -15.74
C LEU A 22 -1.29 -4.59 -15.26
N PHE A 23 -2.25 -4.98 -16.08
CA PHE A 23 -3.27 -6.00 -15.78
C PHE A 23 -4.24 -5.63 -14.63
N ASN A 24 -4.43 -4.35 -14.38
CA ASN A 24 -5.49 -3.92 -13.47
C ASN A 24 -6.86 -4.16 -14.13
N GLU A 25 -7.60 -5.16 -13.62
CA GLU A 25 -8.91 -5.60 -14.15
C GLU A 25 -8.90 -6.00 -15.65
N VAL A 26 -7.74 -6.36 -16.18
CA VAL A 26 -7.54 -6.78 -17.57
C VAL A 26 -6.77 -8.09 -17.59
N GLU A 27 -7.23 -9.03 -18.40
CA GLU A 27 -6.55 -10.31 -18.61
C GLU A 27 -5.18 -10.11 -19.24
N ALA A 28 -4.19 -10.83 -18.73
CA ALA A 28 -2.88 -10.92 -19.38
C ALA A 28 -3.00 -11.72 -20.68
N PRO A 29 -2.21 -11.38 -21.71
CA PRO A 29 -2.21 -12.15 -22.97
C PRO A 29 -1.71 -13.59 -22.78
N SER A 30 -0.93 -13.85 -21.77
CA SER A 30 -0.50 -15.16 -21.28
C SER A 30 -0.19 -15.10 -19.79
N TRP A 31 -0.50 -16.19 -19.09
CA TRP A 31 -0.14 -16.38 -17.68
C TRP A 31 1.12 -17.26 -17.51
N ASP A 32 1.90 -17.38 -18.56
CA ASP A 32 3.21 -18.01 -18.51
C ASP A 32 4.20 -17.11 -17.75
N PRO A 33 4.98 -17.63 -16.78
CA PRO A 33 5.90 -16.84 -15.97
C PRO A 33 6.92 -16.05 -16.78
N GLU A 34 7.43 -16.61 -17.86
CA GLU A 34 8.42 -15.93 -18.74
C GLU A 34 7.78 -14.76 -19.46
N THR A 35 6.56 -14.92 -19.97
CA THR A 35 5.78 -13.83 -20.60
C THR A 35 5.50 -12.71 -19.62
N LEU A 36 5.09 -13.02 -18.39
CA LEU A 36 4.85 -12.02 -17.34
C LEU A 36 6.14 -11.25 -16.97
N ALA A 37 7.26 -11.97 -16.86
CA ALA A 37 8.57 -11.36 -16.61
C ALA A 37 8.99 -10.41 -17.73
N ASP A 38 8.80 -10.81 -18.98
CA ASP A 38 9.12 -9.96 -20.14
C ASP A 38 8.25 -8.71 -20.20
N MET A 39 6.96 -8.83 -19.91
CA MET A 39 6.05 -7.69 -19.87
C MET A 39 6.42 -6.72 -18.75
N SER A 40 6.71 -7.21 -17.56
CA SER A 40 7.16 -6.40 -16.44
C SER A 40 8.47 -5.65 -16.77
N ARG A 41 9.43 -6.35 -17.35
CA ARG A 41 10.69 -5.77 -17.81
C ARG A 41 10.46 -4.68 -18.86
N CYS A 42 9.62 -4.93 -19.85
CA CYS A 42 9.29 -3.95 -20.89
C CYS A 42 8.67 -2.67 -20.33
N VAL A 43 7.79 -2.78 -19.33
CA VAL A 43 7.21 -1.61 -18.66
C VAL A 43 8.30 -0.79 -17.99
N TYR A 44 9.12 -1.44 -17.16
CA TYR A 44 10.18 -0.74 -16.45
C TYR A 44 11.19 -0.10 -17.42
N GLU A 45 11.68 -0.84 -18.41
CA GLU A 45 12.63 -0.33 -19.39
C GLU A 45 12.08 0.84 -20.21
N SER A 46 10.77 0.84 -20.50
CA SER A 46 10.14 1.96 -21.21
C SER A 46 10.06 3.25 -20.37
N ILE A 47 9.96 3.13 -19.05
CA ILE A 47 10.01 4.27 -18.13
C ILE A 47 11.47 4.71 -17.97
N ALA A 48 12.37 3.77 -17.70
CA ALA A 48 13.80 4.03 -17.50
C ALA A 48 14.51 4.59 -18.73
N ALA A 49 13.98 4.36 -19.94
CA ALA A 49 14.49 4.96 -21.17
C ALA A 49 14.25 6.48 -21.29
N THR A 50 13.33 7.02 -20.49
CA THR A 50 13.07 8.47 -20.40
C THR A 50 13.74 9.04 -19.16
N ASP A 51 13.59 8.35 -18.03
CA ASP A 51 14.12 8.77 -16.73
C ASP A 51 14.97 7.65 -16.14
N HIS A 52 16.29 7.84 -16.14
CA HIS A 52 17.24 6.85 -15.62
C HIS A 52 17.05 6.54 -14.13
N ASP A 53 16.52 7.49 -13.36
CA ASP A 53 16.29 7.33 -11.92
C ASP A 53 14.88 6.83 -11.60
N ALA A 54 14.11 6.50 -12.63
CA ALA A 54 12.73 6.06 -12.48
C ALA A 54 12.54 4.92 -11.48
N VAL A 55 11.50 5.08 -10.67
CA VAL A 55 10.92 4.06 -9.80
C VAL A 55 9.49 3.82 -10.24
N TRP A 56 9.17 2.58 -10.53
CA TRP A 56 7.82 2.17 -10.88
C TRP A 56 6.98 1.95 -9.62
N LEU A 57 5.85 2.65 -9.48
CA LEU A 57 4.88 2.43 -8.42
C LEU A 57 3.76 1.53 -8.94
N GLN A 58 3.59 0.34 -8.32
CA GLN A 58 2.65 -0.69 -8.73
C GLN A 58 1.67 -1.03 -7.62
N MET A 59 0.39 -1.09 -7.91
CA MET A 59 -0.60 -1.62 -6.99
C MET A 59 -0.44 -3.13 -6.80
N GLY A 60 -0.47 -3.59 -5.54
CA GLY A 60 -0.35 -5.01 -5.18
C GLY A 60 -1.68 -5.76 -5.06
N TRP A 61 -2.83 -5.07 -5.16
CA TRP A 61 -4.15 -5.68 -4.92
C TRP A 61 -4.49 -6.79 -5.94
N MET A 62 -4.00 -6.69 -7.16
CA MET A 62 -4.19 -7.70 -8.19
C MET A 62 -3.69 -9.08 -7.73
N PHE A 63 -2.60 -9.14 -6.97
CA PHE A 63 -2.05 -10.38 -6.40
C PHE A 63 -2.97 -11.01 -5.34
N TYR A 64 -3.85 -10.22 -4.75
CA TYR A 64 -4.87 -10.68 -3.83
C TYR A 64 -6.18 -11.06 -4.54
N TYR A 65 -6.60 -10.26 -5.50
CA TYR A 65 -7.90 -10.39 -6.17
C TYR A 65 -7.97 -11.61 -7.06
N ASP A 66 -6.95 -11.84 -7.88
CA ASP A 66 -6.91 -12.92 -8.87
C ASP A 66 -5.84 -13.97 -8.56
N ARG A 67 -5.98 -14.62 -7.42
CA ARG A 67 -5.06 -15.69 -6.97
C ARG A 67 -5.01 -16.91 -7.87
N LYS A 68 -5.99 -17.08 -8.75
CA LYS A 68 -6.00 -18.17 -9.72
C LYS A 68 -4.87 -18.02 -10.73
N HIS A 69 -4.64 -16.81 -11.18
CA HIS A 69 -3.64 -16.50 -12.19
C HIS A 69 -2.34 -15.96 -11.57
N TRP A 70 -2.44 -15.14 -10.53
CA TRP A 70 -1.28 -14.65 -9.78
C TRP A 70 -0.82 -15.68 -8.73
N THR A 71 -0.29 -16.81 -9.25
CA THR A 71 0.37 -17.82 -8.40
C THR A 71 1.68 -17.24 -7.83
N PRO A 72 2.23 -17.79 -6.73
CA PRO A 72 3.54 -17.36 -6.21
C PRO A 72 4.64 -17.35 -7.27
N GLU A 73 4.65 -18.32 -8.18
CA GLU A 73 5.60 -18.40 -9.29
C GLU A 73 5.44 -17.23 -10.26
N ASN A 74 4.22 -16.92 -10.65
CA ASN A 74 3.91 -15.82 -11.56
C ASN A 74 4.25 -14.46 -10.95
N ILE A 75 3.89 -14.23 -9.68
CA ILE A 75 4.24 -12.99 -8.97
C ILE A 75 5.76 -12.86 -8.87
N LYS A 76 6.45 -13.94 -8.50
CA LYS A 76 7.91 -13.93 -8.40
C LYS A 76 8.56 -13.58 -9.74
N ALA A 77 8.18 -14.25 -10.81
CA ALA A 77 8.70 -13.98 -12.16
C ALA A 77 8.47 -12.51 -12.56
N TYR A 78 7.25 -12.01 -12.34
CA TYR A 78 6.88 -10.63 -12.64
C TYR A 78 7.70 -9.60 -11.85
N LEU A 79 7.84 -9.75 -10.54
CA LEU A 79 8.51 -8.78 -9.68
C LEU A 79 10.05 -8.84 -9.78
N THR A 80 10.63 -10.03 -9.95
CA THR A 80 12.09 -10.18 -10.04
C THR A 80 12.67 -9.88 -11.42
N ALA A 81 11.82 -9.65 -12.43
CA ALA A 81 12.24 -9.17 -13.74
C ALA A 81 12.66 -7.69 -13.76
N VAL A 82 12.26 -6.93 -12.74
CA VAL A 82 12.64 -5.53 -12.52
C VAL A 82 13.84 -5.49 -11.56
N PRO A 83 14.84 -4.61 -11.79
CA PRO A 83 15.97 -4.49 -10.87
C PRO A 83 15.52 -4.19 -9.43
N PRO A 84 16.23 -4.71 -8.41
CA PRO A 84 15.89 -4.47 -7.01
C PRO A 84 15.78 -2.98 -6.68
N GLY A 85 14.71 -2.59 -6.00
CA GLY A 85 14.45 -1.21 -5.60
C GLY A 85 13.89 -0.30 -6.70
N ARG A 86 13.67 -0.83 -7.91
CA ARG A 86 13.14 -0.05 -9.03
C ARG A 86 11.63 -0.22 -9.25
N VAL A 87 10.99 -1.09 -8.49
CA VAL A 87 9.53 -1.14 -8.36
C VAL A 87 9.17 -1.08 -6.87
N VAL A 88 8.22 -0.23 -6.52
CA VAL A 88 7.65 -0.12 -5.17
C VAL A 88 6.21 -0.60 -5.22
N LEU A 89 5.88 -1.56 -4.36
CA LEU A 89 4.53 -2.13 -4.29
C LEU A 89 3.69 -1.38 -3.26
N LEU A 90 2.43 -1.12 -3.59
CA LEU A 90 1.42 -0.72 -2.63
C LEU A 90 0.72 -1.98 -2.12
N ASP A 91 0.98 -2.39 -0.87
CA ASP A 91 0.25 -3.50 -0.22
C ASP A 91 -1.14 -3.02 0.16
N TYR A 92 -2.04 -3.19 -0.74
CA TYR A 92 -3.23 -2.38 -1.02
C TYR A 92 -4.36 -2.50 0.00
N TYR A 93 -4.44 -3.39 0.89
CA TYR A 93 -5.68 -3.58 1.63
C TYR A 93 -5.46 -4.03 3.08
N LEU A 94 -4.64 -3.25 3.79
CA LEU A 94 -4.22 -3.50 5.17
C LEU A 94 -5.35 -3.98 6.09
N GLU A 95 -6.51 -3.32 6.05
CA GLU A 95 -7.63 -3.65 6.97
C GLU A 95 -8.29 -4.98 6.67
N ASN A 96 -7.98 -5.62 5.55
CA ASN A 96 -8.54 -6.91 5.18
C ASN A 96 -7.49 -8.01 5.00
N THR A 97 -6.40 -7.73 4.32
CA THR A 97 -5.35 -8.72 4.02
C THR A 97 -3.97 -8.09 3.99
N LEU A 98 -2.95 -8.91 4.21
CA LEU A 98 -1.54 -8.55 4.05
C LEU A 98 -1.00 -9.36 2.87
N VAL A 99 -0.85 -8.71 1.70
CA VAL A 99 -0.41 -9.39 0.47
C VAL A 99 1.04 -9.83 0.60
N TRP A 100 1.87 -9.08 1.34
CA TRP A 100 3.26 -9.42 1.59
C TRP A 100 3.44 -10.84 2.17
N LYS A 101 2.47 -11.35 2.96
CA LYS A 101 2.51 -12.72 3.53
C LYS A 101 2.42 -13.82 2.47
N HIS A 102 1.82 -13.53 1.33
CA HIS A 102 1.63 -14.49 0.24
C HIS A 102 2.69 -14.36 -0.86
N THR A 103 3.59 -13.40 -0.71
CA THR A 103 4.59 -13.04 -1.73
C THR A 103 6.01 -13.01 -1.18
N GLU A 104 6.27 -13.66 -0.04
CA GLU A 104 7.59 -13.60 0.61
C GLU A 104 8.12 -12.16 0.69
N SER A 105 7.29 -11.25 1.22
CA SER A 105 7.55 -9.81 1.27
C SER A 105 7.90 -9.23 -0.11
N PHE A 106 7.05 -9.53 -1.11
CA PHE A 106 7.20 -9.10 -2.49
C PHE A 106 8.56 -9.47 -3.10
N TYR A 107 9.10 -10.62 -2.68
CA TYR A 107 10.39 -11.15 -3.16
C TYR A 107 11.54 -10.15 -3.06
N GLY A 108 11.53 -9.30 -2.01
CA GLY A 108 12.56 -8.32 -1.72
C GLY A 108 12.40 -6.96 -2.40
N GLN A 109 11.39 -6.76 -3.23
CA GLN A 109 11.07 -5.42 -3.72
C GLN A 109 10.50 -4.55 -2.60
N PRO A 110 10.83 -3.25 -2.52
CA PRO A 110 10.27 -2.36 -1.52
C PRO A 110 8.76 -2.25 -1.63
N TYR A 111 8.08 -2.12 -0.49
CA TYR A 111 6.65 -1.94 -0.47
C TYR A 111 6.19 -0.98 0.64
N ILE A 112 5.01 -0.42 0.45
CA ILE A 112 4.30 0.47 1.37
C ILE A 112 3.03 -0.25 1.83
N LEU A 113 2.85 -0.36 3.14
CA LEU A 113 1.63 -0.92 3.74
C LEU A 113 0.51 0.11 3.64
N CYS A 114 -0.57 -0.19 2.90
CA CYS A 114 -1.60 0.78 2.57
C CYS A 114 -2.96 0.46 3.16
N TYR A 115 -3.58 1.46 3.78
CA TYR A 115 -4.96 1.43 4.25
C TYR A 115 -5.89 1.97 3.15
N LEU A 116 -6.97 1.24 2.83
CA LEU A 116 -7.93 1.64 1.82
C LEU A 116 -9.08 2.47 2.42
N GLY A 117 -9.83 1.89 3.36
CA GLY A 117 -10.88 2.56 4.14
C GLY A 117 -12.18 2.86 3.40
N ASN A 118 -12.16 2.94 2.07
CA ASN A 118 -13.36 3.17 1.25
C ASN A 118 -13.26 2.48 -0.11
N PHE A 119 -14.41 2.20 -0.71
CA PHE A 119 -14.53 1.63 -2.05
C PHE A 119 -15.47 2.51 -2.88
N GLY A 120 -15.01 2.95 -4.05
CA GLY A 120 -15.81 3.78 -4.94
C GLY A 120 -16.36 5.03 -4.25
N GLY A 121 -15.64 5.61 -3.30
CA GLY A 121 -16.06 6.73 -2.48
C GLY A 121 -16.97 6.39 -1.30
N ASN A 122 -17.34 5.12 -1.09
CA ASN A 122 -18.17 4.70 0.03
C ASN A 122 -17.31 4.36 1.26
N THR A 123 -17.37 5.21 2.28
CA THR A 123 -16.67 5.01 3.54
C THR A 123 -17.30 3.87 4.34
N ARG A 124 -16.50 2.92 4.79
CA ARG A 124 -16.93 1.90 5.73
C ARG A 124 -16.81 2.43 7.16
N LEU A 125 -17.89 2.30 7.95
CA LEU A 125 -17.89 2.67 9.36
C LEU A 125 -17.22 1.63 10.23
N SER A 126 -17.23 0.36 9.80
CA SER A 126 -16.59 -0.75 10.50
C SER A 126 -15.10 -0.78 10.14
N GLY A 127 -14.27 -0.11 10.91
CA GLY A 127 -12.84 -0.02 10.64
C GLY A 127 -12.00 -1.20 11.15
N HIS A 128 -12.58 -2.14 11.89
CA HIS A 128 -11.85 -3.25 12.54
C HIS A 128 -10.53 -2.77 13.19
N PHE A 129 -10.65 -1.75 14.03
CA PHE A 129 -9.51 -1.01 14.59
C PHE A 129 -8.43 -1.93 15.17
N ARG A 130 -8.82 -2.83 16.08
CA ARG A 130 -7.88 -3.76 16.73
C ARG A 130 -7.17 -4.67 15.72
N GLN A 131 -7.93 -5.19 14.78
CA GLN A 131 -7.35 -6.06 13.75
C GLN A 131 -6.40 -5.31 12.82
N THR A 132 -6.70 -4.05 12.50
CA THR A 132 -5.80 -3.20 11.71
C THR A 132 -4.52 -2.91 12.48
N SER A 133 -4.63 -2.62 13.79
CA SER A 133 -3.48 -2.45 14.69
C SER A 133 -2.58 -3.68 14.72
N GLU A 134 -3.16 -4.85 14.96
CA GLU A 134 -2.43 -6.13 14.97
C GLU A 134 -1.70 -6.41 13.65
N ARG A 135 -2.30 -6.06 12.52
CA ARG A 135 -1.66 -6.23 11.20
C ARG A 135 -0.51 -5.27 10.96
N ILE A 136 -0.61 -4.03 11.46
CA ILE A 136 0.51 -3.07 11.43
C ILE A 136 1.67 -3.62 12.26
N ASP A 137 1.40 -4.06 13.48
CA ASP A 137 2.43 -4.62 14.36
C ASP A 137 3.07 -5.87 13.77
N ASP A 138 2.27 -6.76 13.20
CA ASP A 138 2.76 -7.95 12.52
C ASP A 138 3.64 -7.59 11.31
N THR A 139 3.25 -6.57 10.54
CA THR A 139 4.08 -6.12 9.42
C THR A 139 5.41 -5.54 9.89
N PHE A 140 5.43 -4.75 10.95
CA PHE A 140 6.68 -4.22 11.51
C PHE A 140 7.60 -5.30 12.08
N GLN A 141 7.03 -6.38 12.58
CA GLN A 141 7.82 -7.50 13.15
C GLN A 141 8.26 -8.51 12.10
N ASN A 142 7.45 -8.79 11.10
CA ASN A 142 7.59 -9.93 10.21
C ASN A 142 7.57 -9.60 8.71
N GLY A 143 7.28 -8.34 8.33
CA GLY A 143 7.10 -7.91 6.94
C GLY A 143 8.40 -7.81 6.14
N GLY A 144 9.55 -7.93 6.79
CA GLY A 144 10.86 -7.78 6.17
C GLY A 144 11.38 -6.35 6.16
N ASP A 145 12.69 -6.20 5.96
CA ASP A 145 13.38 -4.89 5.95
C ASP A 145 13.01 -4.03 4.73
N ASN A 146 12.29 -4.60 3.77
CA ASN A 146 11.83 -3.93 2.56
C ASN A 146 10.43 -3.29 2.68
N CYS A 147 9.78 -3.36 3.86
CA CYS A 147 8.65 -2.50 4.19
C CYS A 147 9.15 -1.07 4.43
N THR A 148 8.87 -0.16 3.51
CA THR A 148 9.45 1.19 3.51
C THR A 148 8.56 2.24 4.17
N GLY A 149 7.32 1.90 4.52
CA GLY A 149 6.42 2.82 5.19
C GLY A 149 4.96 2.39 5.22
N ILE A 150 4.13 3.30 5.72
CA ILE A 150 2.67 3.20 5.72
C ILE A 150 2.11 4.28 4.81
N GLY A 151 1.08 3.93 4.05
CA GLY A 151 0.40 4.81 3.12
C GLY A 151 -1.10 4.57 3.06
N SER A 152 -1.71 5.10 2.03
CA SER A 152 -3.13 4.97 1.76
C SER A 152 -3.39 4.83 0.26
N THR A 153 -4.37 4.00 -0.07
CA THR A 153 -4.85 3.74 -1.44
C THR A 153 -6.35 4.10 -1.58
N LEU A 154 -6.79 5.17 -0.91
CA LEU A 154 -8.20 5.56 -0.88
C LEU A 154 -8.79 5.79 -2.29
N GLU A 155 -10.04 5.35 -2.48
CA GLU A 155 -10.77 5.46 -3.75
C GLU A 155 -11.76 6.65 -3.78
N GLY A 156 -11.66 7.58 -2.85
CA GLY A 156 -12.51 8.76 -2.78
C GLY A 156 -12.18 9.65 -1.60
N PHE A 157 -12.78 10.85 -1.56
CA PHE A 157 -12.46 11.86 -0.55
C PHE A 157 -13.21 11.69 0.79
N GLY A 158 -14.28 10.90 0.82
CA GLY A 158 -14.98 10.56 2.05
C GLY A 158 -14.24 9.47 2.80
N VAL A 159 -13.57 9.81 3.90
CA VAL A 159 -12.75 8.87 4.66
C VAL A 159 -13.22 8.75 6.11
N ASN A 160 -12.99 7.59 6.72
CA ASN A 160 -13.08 7.44 8.17
C ASN A 160 -11.86 8.14 8.80
N GLN A 161 -12.05 9.39 9.17
CA GLN A 161 -10.99 10.25 9.67
C GLN A 161 -10.23 9.65 10.86
N PHE A 162 -10.95 8.95 11.76
CA PHE A 162 -10.33 8.28 12.90
C PHE A 162 -9.31 7.21 12.45
N MET A 163 -9.69 6.35 11.53
CA MET A 163 -8.84 5.26 11.06
C MET A 163 -7.64 5.78 10.26
N PHE A 164 -7.85 6.77 9.41
CA PHE A 164 -6.73 7.38 8.66
C PHE A 164 -5.73 8.08 9.57
N GLU A 165 -6.22 8.84 10.56
CA GLU A 165 -5.38 9.49 11.56
C GLU A 165 -4.55 8.45 12.34
N TYR A 166 -5.19 7.34 12.75
CA TYR A 166 -4.51 6.26 13.44
C TYR A 166 -3.44 5.58 12.58
N VAL A 167 -3.84 5.10 11.40
CA VAL A 167 -2.95 4.31 10.54
C VAL A 167 -1.72 5.12 10.12
N LEU A 168 -1.91 6.38 9.72
CA LEU A 168 -0.81 7.22 9.28
C LEU A 168 0.10 7.64 10.45
N ASP A 169 -0.47 7.86 11.65
CA ASP A 169 0.31 8.18 12.85
C ASP A 169 1.22 7.00 13.29
N ARG A 170 0.80 5.75 13.02
CA ARG A 170 1.60 4.57 13.31
C ARG A 170 2.92 4.50 12.52
N ALA A 171 3.04 5.20 11.40
CA ALA A 171 4.31 5.31 10.67
C ALA A 171 5.42 5.99 11.48
N TRP A 172 5.04 6.84 12.44
CA TRP A 172 5.95 7.64 13.26
C TRP A 172 5.98 7.21 14.73
N ASN A 173 4.88 6.63 15.22
CA ASN A 173 4.66 6.26 16.62
C ASN A 173 4.51 4.74 16.78
N THR A 174 5.57 4.00 16.49
CA THR A 174 5.57 2.52 16.52
C THR A 174 5.47 1.93 17.92
N GLY A 175 5.86 2.68 18.96
CA GLY A 175 5.89 2.21 20.36
C GLY A 175 4.67 2.58 21.20
N ILE A 176 3.69 3.29 20.64
CA ILE A 176 2.49 3.70 21.39
C ILE A 176 1.47 2.54 21.44
N SER A 177 0.90 2.29 22.61
CA SER A 177 -0.21 1.35 22.72
C SER A 177 -1.50 1.94 22.15
N ASP A 178 -2.40 1.08 21.65
CA ASP A 178 -3.70 1.48 21.14
C ASP A 178 -4.50 2.34 22.13
N ASN A 179 -4.55 1.91 23.41
CA ASN A 179 -5.28 2.64 24.43
C ASN A 179 -4.68 4.01 24.70
N GLU A 180 -3.36 4.13 24.72
CA GLU A 180 -2.70 5.42 24.88
C GLU A 180 -2.95 6.34 23.69
N TRP A 181 -2.92 5.79 22.47
CA TRP A 181 -3.24 6.56 21.27
C TRP A 181 -4.68 7.08 21.29
N ILE A 182 -5.64 6.21 21.65
CA ILE A 182 -7.06 6.58 21.79
C ILE A 182 -7.26 7.67 22.84
N ASP A 183 -6.58 7.57 23.98
CA ASP A 183 -6.65 8.59 25.03
C ASP A 183 -6.14 9.94 24.55
N ARG A 184 -5.00 9.96 23.88
CA ARG A 184 -4.45 11.19 23.27
C ARG A 184 -5.39 11.79 22.23
N LEU A 185 -6.05 10.94 21.42
CA LEU A 185 -7.06 11.40 20.47
C LEU A 185 -8.25 12.03 21.21
N ALA A 186 -8.80 11.36 22.23
CA ALA A 186 -9.93 11.85 23.01
C ALA A 186 -9.60 13.23 23.64
N ASP A 187 -8.42 13.36 24.22
CA ASP A 187 -7.95 14.62 24.82
C ASP A 187 -7.80 15.74 23.78
N ARG A 188 -7.25 15.44 22.60
CA ARG A 188 -7.17 16.43 21.51
C ARG A 188 -8.56 16.88 21.04
N ARG A 189 -9.53 15.96 20.93
CA ARG A 189 -10.91 16.26 20.49
C ARG A 189 -11.69 17.07 21.51
N THR A 190 -11.42 16.91 22.81
CA THR A 190 -12.06 17.65 23.90
C THR A 190 -11.31 18.92 24.30
N GLY A 191 -10.05 19.08 23.88
CA GLY A 191 -9.17 20.18 24.25
C GLY A 191 -8.63 20.09 25.69
N LYS A 192 -8.86 19.00 26.39
CA LYS A 192 -8.38 18.73 27.76
C LYS A 192 -8.34 17.23 28.03
N ALA A 193 -7.64 16.81 29.10
CA ALA A 193 -7.76 15.45 29.59
C ALA A 193 -9.18 15.21 30.14
N ASP A 194 -9.87 14.18 29.61
CA ASP A 194 -11.26 13.86 29.95
C ASP A 194 -11.48 12.33 29.97
N ASP A 195 -11.57 11.79 31.18
CA ASP A 195 -11.70 10.34 31.38
C ASP A 195 -13.03 9.78 30.83
N SER A 196 -14.09 10.58 30.80
CA SER A 196 -15.37 10.15 30.21
C SER A 196 -15.25 10.03 28.70
N ALA A 197 -14.62 11.01 28.05
CA ALA A 197 -14.35 10.96 26.60
C ALA A 197 -13.43 9.79 26.24
N ARG A 198 -12.35 9.59 26.97
CA ARG A 198 -11.43 8.45 26.78
C ARG A 198 -12.17 7.12 26.87
N LYS A 199 -13.04 6.93 27.90
CA LYS A 199 -13.84 5.73 28.06
C LYS A 199 -14.76 5.49 26.86
N VAL A 200 -15.45 6.51 26.37
CA VAL A 200 -16.32 6.41 25.19
C VAL A 200 -15.52 5.99 23.96
N TRP A 201 -14.42 6.68 23.68
CA TRP A 201 -13.59 6.37 22.51
C TRP A 201 -13.03 4.94 22.55
N ARG A 202 -12.57 4.46 23.71
CA ARG A 202 -12.13 3.05 23.87
C ARG A 202 -13.25 2.07 23.58
N SER A 203 -14.47 2.32 24.09
CA SER A 203 -15.62 1.45 23.84
C SER A 203 -16.10 1.43 22.38
N LEU A 204 -15.76 2.45 21.59
CA LEU A 204 -16.04 2.46 20.15
C LEU A 204 -15.01 1.67 19.33
N CYS A 205 -13.84 1.39 19.91
CA CYS A 205 -12.75 0.67 19.26
C CYS A 205 -12.72 -0.84 19.61
N ASP A 206 -13.47 -1.26 20.60
CA ASP A 206 -13.63 -2.67 21.03
C ASP A 206 -14.72 -3.36 20.22
#